data_e707d35d3b36dd17eb92ca190231f70e
#
_entry.id   e707d35d3b36dd17eb92ca190231f70e
#
_cell.length_a   1.000
_cell.length_b   1.000
_cell.length_c   1.000
_cell.angle_alpha   90.00
_cell.angle_beta   90.00
_cell.angle_gamma   90.00
#
_symmetry.space_group_name_H-M   'P 1'
#
loop_
_entity.id
_entity.type
_entity.pdbx_description
1 polymer ?
#
loop_
_entity_poly.entity_id
_entity_poly.type
_entity_poly.pdbx_seq_one_letter_code
_entity_poly.pdbx_strand_id
1 'polypeptide(L)'
;MLIDYKKVNIYQQEGNKILSDVDFHAEEGEFIYIIGKVGTGKSTFLKTLYLELDIDEAENAIVFDEDICNLKRKHIPSLRKQMGVIFQNFQLLTDRTVKKNMEFVLRATGWKSKEDIYKRTEEVLSEVGMLDKAEKMPHELSGGEQQRVAIARAILNNPKLIVADEPTGNLDPDTAASIIELLRHITQTGAAVIMTTHNVKMIDNYPGIVYRCIDGHLEDVTKNYNRSELSDEEPTNN
;
A
#
# COMPACT_ATOMS: atom_id res chain seq x y z
N MET A 1 -12.32 3.69 -11.05
CA MET A 1 -10.92 4.17 -10.92
C MET A 1 -10.69 4.57 -9.47
N LEU A 2 -9.60 4.12 -8.83
CA LEU A 2 -9.32 4.47 -7.44
C LEU A 2 -8.43 5.71 -7.32
N ILE A 3 -7.47 5.84 -8.24
CA ILE A 3 -6.53 6.97 -8.30
C ILE A 3 -6.38 7.41 -9.74
N ASP A 4 -6.42 8.71 -9.97
CA ASP A 4 -6.16 9.34 -11.26
C ASP A 4 -5.37 10.64 -11.06
N TYR A 5 -4.06 10.55 -11.28
CA TYR A 5 -3.12 11.67 -11.23
C TYR A 5 -2.67 12.02 -12.63
N LYS A 6 -2.75 13.30 -12.98
CA LYS A 6 -2.29 13.83 -14.25
C LYS A 6 -1.50 15.10 -14.02
N LYS A 7 -0.24 15.09 -14.46
CA LYS A 7 0.73 16.17 -14.30
C LYS A 7 0.80 16.70 -12.86
N VAL A 8 0.87 15.78 -11.90
CA VAL A 8 0.98 16.13 -10.49
C VAL A 8 2.41 16.49 -10.15
N ASN A 9 2.61 17.66 -9.54
CA ASN A 9 3.89 18.06 -8.96
C ASN A 9 3.87 17.79 -7.46
N ILE A 10 4.89 17.08 -6.96
CA ILE A 10 5.00 16.68 -5.57
C ILE A 10 6.19 17.39 -4.93
N TYR A 11 5.89 18.14 -3.87
CA TYR A 11 6.87 18.92 -3.11
C TYR A 11 7.07 18.30 -1.73
N GLN A 12 8.29 18.38 -1.22
CA GLN A 12 8.56 18.15 0.18
C GLN A 12 8.35 19.48 0.95
N GLN A 13 8.26 19.40 2.29
CA GLN A 13 8.27 20.61 3.12
C GLN A 13 9.41 21.54 2.68
N GLU A 14 9.16 22.87 2.64
CA GLU A 14 10.09 23.93 2.18
C GLU A 14 10.12 24.18 0.66
N GLY A 15 9.14 23.67 -0.11
CA GLY A 15 9.03 23.99 -1.55
C GLY A 15 10.03 23.26 -2.45
N ASN A 16 10.76 22.26 -1.93
CA ASN A 16 11.63 21.43 -2.75
C ASN A 16 10.80 20.42 -3.55
N LYS A 17 10.79 20.56 -4.88
CA LYS A 17 10.10 19.65 -5.80
C LYS A 17 10.84 18.31 -5.83
N ILE A 18 10.13 17.22 -5.52
CA ILE A 18 10.65 15.86 -5.48
C ILE A 18 10.28 15.08 -6.75
N LEU A 19 9.02 15.21 -7.20
CA LEU A 19 8.55 14.60 -8.45
C LEU A 19 7.81 15.64 -9.27
N SER A 20 8.00 15.58 -10.59
CA SER A 20 7.43 16.50 -11.57
C SER A 20 6.56 15.74 -12.54
N ASP A 21 5.44 16.37 -12.94
CA ASP A 21 4.55 15.89 -14.02
C ASP A 21 4.18 14.41 -13.85
N VAL A 22 3.81 14.00 -12.64
CA VAL A 22 3.45 12.61 -12.34
C VAL A 22 2.11 12.29 -12.98
N ASP A 23 2.13 11.32 -13.90
CA ASP A 23 0.95 10.64 -14.43
C ASP A 23 0.89 9.25 -13.78
N PHE A 24 -0.21 8.98 -13.05
CA PHE A 24 -0.38 7.71 -12.35
C PHE A 24 -1.87 7.37 -12.21
N HIS A 25 -2.22 6.13 -12.44
CA HIS A 25 -3.58 5.65 -12.22
C HIS A 25 -3.57 4.28 -11.53
N ALA A 26 -4.64 3.99 -10.79
CA ALA A 26 -4.86 2.70 -10.16
C ALA A 26 -6.34 2.33 -10.16
N GLU A 27 -6.61 1.05 -10.44
CA GLU A 27 -7.95 0.47 -10.45
C GLU A 27 -8.11 -0.60 -9.37
N GLU A 28 -9.34 -1.04 -9.13
CA GLU A 28 -9.64 -2.10 -8.17
C GLU A 28 -8.98 -3.43 -8.59
N GLY A 29 -8.43 -4.16 -7.63
CA GLY A 29 -7.80 -5.45 -7.84
C GLY A 29 -6.39 -5.40 -8.46
N GLU A 30 -5.84 -4.22 -8.72
CA GLU A 30 -4.48 -4.10 -9.26
C GLU A 30 -3.41 -4.28 -8.19
N PHE A 31 -2.29 -4.90 -8.59
CA PHE A 31 -1.06 -4.96 -7.81
C PHE A 31 0.02 -4.12 -8.48
N ILE A 32 0.41 -3.02 -7.84
CA ILE A 32 1.28 -2.00 -8.42
C ILE A 32 2.56 -1.88 -7.60
N TYR A 33 3.70 -1.95 -8.27
CA TYR A 33 5.02 -1.73 -7.70
C TYR A 33 5.52 -0.33 -8.03
N ILE A 34 6.02 0.38 -7.02
CA ILE A 34 6.78 1.62 -7.19
C ILE A 34 8.24 1.31 -6.88
N ILE A 35 9.09 1.27 -7.90
CA ILE A 35 10.51 0.93 -7.76
C ILE A 35 11.40 2.16 -7.92
N GLY A 36 12.64 2.06 -7.47
CA GLY A 36 13.65 3.12 -7.59
C GLY A 36 14.63 3.09 -6.43
N LYS A 37 15.74 3.82 -6.59
CA LYS A 37 16.78 3.93 -5.56
C LYS A 37 16.23 4.60 -4.29
N VAL A 38 16.93 4.43 -3.17
CA VAL A 38 16.64 5.17 -1.94
C VAL A 38 16.76 6.67 -2.21
N GLY A 39 15.81 7.46 -1.70
CA GLY A 39 15.81 8.91 -1.86
C GLY A 39 15.20 9.43 -3.17
N THR A 40 14.67 8.59 -4.08
CA THR A 40 14.06 9.04 -5.34
C THR A 40 12.62 9.57 -5.22
N GLY A 41 12.04 9.59 -4.01
CA GLY A 41 10.70 10.15 -3.80
C GLY A 41 9.58 9.12 -3.67
N LYS A 42 9.85 7.80 -3.66
CA LYS A 42 8.82 6.74 -3.55
C LYS A 42 7.90 6.94 -2.35
N SER A 43 8.46 7.05 -1.15
CA SER A 43 7.66 7.26 0.08
C SER A 43 6.95 8.62 0.07
N THR A 44 7.54 9.64 -0.55
CA THR A 44 6.91 10.97 -0.72
C THR A 44 5.69 10.86 -1.65
N PHE A 45 5.81 10.11 -2.76
CA PHE A 45 4.69 9.80 -3.63
C PHE A 45 3.58 9.05 -2.87
N LEU A 46 3.92 7.97 -2.13
CA LEU A 46 2.92 7.24 -1.35
C LEU A 46 2.17 8.15 -0.37
N LYS A 47 2.84 9.13 0.24
CA LYS A 47 2.23 10.08 1.19
C LYS A 47 1.12 10.92 0.58
N THR A 48 1.18 11.21 -0.73
CA THR A 48 0.09 11.88 -1.43
C THR A 48 -1.12 10.97 -1.58
N LEU A 49 -0.91 9.66 -1.82
CA LEU A 49 -2.00 8.70 -2.01
C LEU A 49 -2.88 8.55 -0.76
N TYR A 50 -2.26 8.52 0.43
CA TYR A 50 -3.02 8.45 1.69
C TYR A 50 -3.18 9.82 2.39
N LEU A 51 -2.99 10.92 1.61
CA LEU A 51 -3.32 12.29 1.99
C LEU A 51 -2.54 12.82 3.21
N GLU A 52 -1.33 12.29 3.45
CA GLU A 52 -0.39 12.84 4.46
C GLU A 52 0.35 14.06 3.91
N LEU A 53 0.60 14.07 2.61
CA LEU A 53 1.21 15.17 1.87
C LEU A 53 0.18 15.77 0.91
N ASP A 54 -0.03 17.08 0.99
CA ASP A 54 -0.93 17.81 0.12
C ASP A 54 -0.34 17.91 -1.31
N ILE A 55 -1.21 18.02 -2.31
CA ILE A 55 -0.86 18.31 -3.70
C ILE A 55 -1.37 19.71 -4.03
N ASP A 56 -0.46 20.60 -4.38
CA ASP A 56 -0.76 22.01 -4.68
C ASP A 56 -0.88 22.28 -6.19
N GLU A 57 -0.22 21.49 -7.03
CA GLU A 57 -0.16 21.66 -8.49
C GLU A 57 -0.44 20.36 -9.22
N ALA A 58 -1.54 20.32 -9.98
CA ALA A 58 -1.89 19.20 -10.83
C ALA A 58 -2.84 19.65 -11.96
N GLU A 59 -2.85 18.92 -13.09
CA GLU A 59 -3.93 19.00 -14.06
C GLU A 59 -5.16 18.26 -13.53
N ASN A 60 -4.95 17.09 -12.91
CA ASN A 60 -5.95 16.27 -12.21
C ASN A 60 -5.32 15.50 -11.06
N ALA A 61 -5.99 15.45 -9.90
CA ALA A 61 -5.56 14.63 -8.77
C ALA A 61 -6.79 14.09 -8.03
N ILE A 62 -7.25 12.92 -8.45
CA ILE A 62 -8.45 12.25 -7.92
C ILE A 62 -8.04 11.04 -7.10
N VAL A 63 -8.66 10.90 -5.92
CA VAL A 63 -8.59 9.72 -5.06
C VAL A 63 -10.01 9.36 -4.62
N PHE A 64 -10.50 8.17 -4.98
CA PHE A 64 -11.86 7.69 -4.70
C PHE A 64 -12.95 8.69 -5.13
N ASP A 65 -12.85 9.17 -6.38
CA ASP A 65 -13.77 10.15 -6.97
C ASP A 65 -13.76 11.56 -6.32
N GLU A 66 -12.83 11.83 -5.40
CA GLU A 66 -12.64 13.13 -4.75
C GLU A 66 -11.41 13.86 -5.30
N ASP A 67 -11.59 15.12 -5.71
CA ASP A 67 -10.47 16.01 -6.07
C ASP A 67 -9.71 16.42 -4.82
N ILE A 68 -8.51 15.86 -4.65
CA ILE A 68 -7.72 16.05 -3.43
C ILE A 68 -7.00 17.41 -3.36
N CYS A 69 -6.82 18.13 -4.47
CA CYS A 69 -6.30 19.48 -4.46
C CYS A 69 -7.27 20.46 -3.78
N ASN A 70 -8.57 20.21 -3.91
CA ASN A 70 -9.63 21.05 -3.36
C ASN A 70 -10.30 20.43 -2.11
N LEU A 71 -9.79 19.32 -1.61
CA LEU A 71 -10.40 18.56 -0.52
C LEU A 71 -10.28 19.31 0.82
N LYS A 72 -11.42 19.54 1.46
CA LYS A 72 -11.41 20.10 2.82
C LYS A 72 -10.88 19.07 3.82
N ARG A 73 -9.96 19.48 4.70
CA ARG A 73 -9.31 18.60 5.71
C ARG A 73 -10.29 17.76 6.54
N LYS A 74 -11.51 18.25 6.81
CA LYS A 74 -12.55 17.49 7.53
C LYS A 74 -13.01 16.21 6.81
N HIS A 75 -12.82 16.09 5.50
CA HIS A 75 -13.17 14.91 4.69
C HIS A 75 -12.05 13.87 4.60
N ILE A 76 -10.80 14.25 4.89
CA ILE A 76 -9.65 13.33 4.87
C ILE A 76 -9.89 12.05 5.70
N PRO A 77 -10.43 12.12 6.94
CA PRO A 77 -10.67 10.90 7.73
C PRO A 77 -11.62 9.91 7.07
N SER A 78 -12.61 10.38 6.30
CA SER A 78 -13.56 9.49 5.61
C SER A 78 -12.92 8.79 4.41
N LEU A 79 -12.00 9.45 3.70
CA LEU A 79 -11.21 8.84 2.64
C LEU A 79 -10.21 7.82 3.20
N ARG A 80 -9.47 8.20 4.25
CA ARG A 80 -8.51 7.29 4.90
C ARG A 80 -9.13 6.02 5.46
N LYS A 81 -10.43 6.02 5.80
CA LYS A 81 -11.14 4.79 6.20
C LYS A 81 -11.25 3.76 5.07
N GLN A 82 -11.19 4.21 3.82
CA GLN A 82 -11.23 3.36 2.65
C GLN A 82 -9.84 2.86 2.24
N MET A 83 -8.81 3.21 3.02
CA MET A 83 -7.41 2.86 2.77
C MET A 83 -6.84 2.04 3.92
N GLY A 84 -5.95 1.10 3.58
CA GLY A 84 -5.03 0.46 4.51
C GLY A 84 -3.62 1.00 4.28
N VAL A 85 -2.92 1.39 5.34
CA VAL A 85 -1.53 1.84 5.22
C VAL A 85 -0.63 0.90 5.99
N ILE A 86 0.42 0.40 5.31
CA ILE A 86 1.44 -0.48 5.85
C ILE A 86 2.77 0.28 5.79
N PHE A 87 3.35 0.53 6.95
CA PHE A 87 4.59 1.30 7.10
C PHE A 87 5.81 0.38 7.17
N GLN A 88 6.96 0.86 6.72
CA GLN A 88 8.22 0.13 6.73
C GLN A 88 8.61 -0.41 8.12
N ASN A 89 8.32 0.34 9.18
CA ASN A 89 8.66 -0.02 10.57
C ASN A 89 7.43 -0.52 11.36
N PHE A 90 6.49 -1.21 10.71
CA PHE A 90 5.25 -1.77 11.25
C PHE A 90 4.34 -0.75 11.96
N GLN A 91 4.87 0.17 12.74
CA GLN A 91 4.19 1.19 13.54
C GLN A 91 3.03 0.61 14.38
N LEU A 92 3.29 -0.52 15.02
CA LEU A 92 2.37 -1.10 16.00
C LEU A 92 2.45 -0.32 17.31
N LEU A 93 1.32 -0.21 17.99
CA LEU A 93 1.25 0.38 19.32
C LEU A 93 1.89 -0.60 20.32
N THR A 94 3.05 -0.22 20.85
CA THR A 94 3.90 -1.10 21.67
C THR A 94 3.43 -1.26 23.12
N ASP A 95 2.48 -0.43 23.55
CA ASP A 95 1.89 -0.42 24.88
C ASP A 95 0.69 -1.36 25.02
N ARG A 96 0.35 -2.13 23.97
CA ARG A 96 -0.84 -2.99 23.94
C ARG A 96 -0.63 -4.23 23.08
N THR A 97 -1.47 -5.26 23.35
CA THR A 97 -1.42 -6.54 22.62
C THR A 97 -1.83 -6.38 21.16
N VAL A 98 -1.55 -7.42 20.33
CA VAL A 98 -2.00 -7.53 18.94
C VAL A 98 -3.49 -7.26 18.82
N LYS A 99 -4.32 -7.96 19.58
CA LYS A 99 -5.77 -7.77 19.62
C LYS A 99 -6.16 -6.33 19.93
N LYS A 100 -5.56 -5.72 20.95
CA LYS A 100 -5.84 -4.32 21.32
C LYS A 100 -5.37 -3.31 20.28
N ASN A 101 -4.36 -3.63 19.47
CA ASN A 101 -3.99 -2.84 18.30
C ASN A 101 -5.13 -2.81 17.28
N MET A 102 -5.76 -3.95 17.00
CA MET A 102 -6.91 -4.05 16.08
C MET A 102 -8.13 -3.30 16.64
N GLU A 103 -8.51 -3.60 17.87
CA GLU A 103 -9.66 -2.95 18.54
C GLU A 103 -9.52 -1.43 18.58
N PHE A 104 -8.31 -0.91 18.80
CA PHE A 104 -8.04 0.53 18.80
C PHE A 104 -8.41 1.17 17.47
N VAL A 105 -7.98 0.59 16.36
CA VAL A 105 -8.25 1.13 15.01
C VAL A 105 -9.75 1.06 14.70
N LEU A 106 -10.41 -0.06 14.97
CA LEU A 106 -11.85 -0.22 14.74
C LEU A 106 -12.65 0.85 15.51
N ARG A 107 -12.32 1.09 16.79
CA ARG A 107 -12.96 2.16 17.58
C ARG A 107 -12.68 3.55 17.00
N ALA A 108 -11.44 3.84 16.64
CA ALA A 108 -11.04 5.11 16.06
C ALA A 108 -11.74 5.38 14.71
N THR A 109 -12.07 4.32 13.96
CA THR A 109 -12.80 4.42 12.70
C THR A 109 -14.32 4.39 12.85
N GLY A 110 -14.84 4.33 14.11
CA GLY A 110 -16.25 4.56 14.43
C GLY A 110 -17.06 3.30 14.70
N TRP A 111 -16.43 2.14 14.83
CA TRP A 111 -17.11 0.93 15.27
C TRP A 111 -17.52 1.05 16.75
N LYS A 112 -18.79 0.70 17.08
CA LYS A 112 -19.35 0.87 18.42
C LYS A 112 -19.66 -0.45 19.10
N SER A 113 -20.10 -1.46 18.35
CA SER A 113 -20.46 -2.77 18.89
C SER A 113 -19.20 -3.52 19.33
N LYS A 114 -19.16 -3.94 20.58
CA LYS A 114 -18.06 -4.76 21.11
C LYS A 114 -18.00 -6.13 20.42
N GLU A 115 -19.15 -6.70 20.11
CA GLU A 115 -19.27 -8.00 19.45
C GLU A 115 -18.73 -7.95 18.02
N ASP A 116 -19.13 -6.92 17.23
CA ASP A 116 -18.62 -6.76 15.85
C ASP A 116 -17.12 -6.48 15.83
N ILE A 117 -16.61 -5.66 16.77
CA ILE A 117 -15.17 -5.40 16.91
C ILE A 117 -14.43 -6.68 17.23
N TYR A 118 -14.93 -7.49 18.16
CA TYR A 118 -14.32 -8.76 18.51
C TYR A 118 -14.30 -9.72 17.31
N LYS A 119 -15.44 -9.92 16.68
CA LYS A 119 -15.59 -10.78 15.49
C LYS A 119 -14.64 -10.34 14.36
N ARG A 120 -14.64 -9.04 14.01
CA ARG A 120 -13.78 -8.52 12.95
C ARG A 120 -12.30 -8.68 13.29
N THR A 121 -11.92 -8.49 14.54
CA THR A 121 -10.54 -8.69 15.01
C THR A 121 -10.11 -10.16 14.81
N GLU A 122 -10.94 -11.12 15.20
CA GLU A 122 -10.64 -12.55 15.00
C GLU A 122 -10.55 -12.92 13.50
N GLU A 123 -11.47 -12.41 12.69
CA GLU A 123 -11.46 -12.62 11.24
C GLU A 123 -10.13 -12.19 10.61
N VAL A 124 -9.72 -10.94 10.81
CA VAL A 124 -8.49 -10.43 10.16
C VAL A 124 -7.23 -11.08 10.72
N LEU A 125 -7.18 -11.40 12.02
CA LEU A 125 -6.04 -12.11 12.60
C LEU A 125 -5.95 -13.55 12.09
N SER A 126 -7.08 -14.20 11.86
CA SER A 126 -7.12 -15.53 11.22
C SER A 126 -6.65 -15.46 9.77
N GLU A 127 -7.10 -14.45 9.00
CA GLU A 127 -6.74 -14.25 7.61
C GLU A 127 -5.22 -14.10 7.40
N VAL A 128 -4.54 -13.40 8.33
CA VAL A 128 -3.08 -13.23 8.27
C VAL A 128 -2.32 -14.33 9.04
N GLY A 129 -3.00 -15.33 9.65
CA GLY A 129 -2.39 -16.41 10.40
C GLY A 129 -1.80 -15.99 11.75
N MET A 130 -2.41 -15.01 12.43
CA MET A 130 -1.93 -14.43 13.70
C MET A 130 -2.91 -14.54 14.86
N LEU A 131 -3.97 -15.34 14.71
CA LEU A 131 -5.02 -15.46 15.74
C LEU A 131 -4.48 -16.03 17.06
N ASP A 132 -3.58 -17.00 17.01
CA ASP A 132 -2.90 -17.61 18.18
C ASP A 132 -1.97 -16.63 18.92
N LYS A 133 -1.62 -15.53 18.29
CA LYS A 133 -0.76 -14.46 18.84
C LYS A 133 -1.56 -13.22 19.31
N ALA A 134 -2.90 -13.29 19.32
CA ALA A 134 -3.77 -12.14 19.63
C ALA A 134 -3.45 -11.44 20.95
N GLU A 135 -3.08 -12.20 21.98
CA GLU A 135 -2.74 -11.67 23.32
C GLU A 135 -1.25 -11.32 23.51
N LYS A 136 -0.42 -11.53 22.46
CA LYS A 136 0.99 -11.16 22.50
C LYS A 136 1.21 -9.66 22.34
N MET A 137 2.30 -9.16 22.92
CA MET A 137 2.77 -7.80 22.73
C MET A 137 3.65 -7.73 21.47
N PRO A 138 3.70 -6.59 20.75
CA PRO A 138 4.51 -6.46 19.53
C PRO A 138 5.98 -6.88 19.69
N HIS A 139 6.61 -6.61 20.84
CA HIS A 139 8.00 -6.97 21.11
C HIS A 139 8.23 -8.47 21.31
N GLU A 140 7.18 -9.27 21.48
CA GLU A 140 7.25 -10.73 21.57
C GLU A 140 7.14 -11.41 20.20
N LEU A 141 6.96 -10.63 19.12
CA LEU A 141 6.78 -11.11 17.75
C LEU A 141 8.05 -10.95 16.92
N SER A 142 8.31 -11.90 16.03
CA SER A 142 9.31 -11.75 14.98
C SER A 142 8.95 -10.62 14.01
N GLY A 143 9.90 -10.15 13.19
CA GLY A 143 9.64 -9.12 12.18
C GLY A 143 8.54 -9.50 11.18
N GLY A 144 8.53 -10.74 10.71
CA GLY A 144 7.49 -11.26 9.81
C GLY A 144 6.11 -11.32 10.48
N GLU A 145 6.04 -11.71 11.77
CA GLU A 145 4.80 -11.70 12.54
C GLU A 145 4.29 -10.27 12.76
N GLN A 146 5.17 -9.33 13.08
CA GLN A 146 4.81 -7.91 13.20
C GLN A 146 4.27 -7.37 11.88
N GLN A 147 4.85 -7.76 10.75
CA GLN A 147 4.38 -7.37 9.42
C GLN A 147 2.99 -7.94 9.14
N ARG A 148 2.74 -9.21 9.45
CA ARG A 148 1.40 -9.81 9.32
C ARG A 148 0.36 -9.07 10.17
N VAL A 149 0.71 -8.67 11.38
CA VAL A 149 -0.16 -7.85 12.26
C VAL A 149 -0.38 -6.45 11.67
N ALA A 150 0.64 -5.82 11.06
CA ALA A 150 0.48 -4.55 10.36
C ALA A 150 -0.46 -4.66 9.15
N ILE A 151 -0.40 -5.77 8.41
CA ILE A 151 -1.33 -6.09 7.31
C ILE A 151 -2.75 -6.31 7.87
N ALA A 152 -2.92 -7.12 8.94
CA ALA A 152 -4.22 -7.30 9.60
C ALA A 152 -4.86 -5.95 9.97
N ARG A 153 -4.06 -5.05 10.54
CA ARG A 153 -4.51 -3.69 10.87
C ARG A 153 -4.95 -2.91 9.64
N ALA A 154 -4.23 -3.05 8.52
CA ALA A 154 -4.55 -2.34 7.28
C ALA A 154 -5.87 -2.80 6.66
N ILE A 155 -6.24 -4.09 6.79
CA ILE A 155 -7.45 -4.66 6.17
C ILE A 155 -8.71 -4.60 7.07
N LEU A 156 -8.63 -4.04 8.29
CA LEU A 156 -9.73 -4.01 9.28
C LEU A 156 -11.04 -3.43 8.72
N ASN A 157 -10.95 -2.36 7.95
CA ASN A 157 -12.12 -1.65 7.42
C ASN A 157 -12.49 -2.07 5.99
N ASN A 158 -12.01 -3.23 5.50
CA ASN A 158 -12.21 -3.67 4.12
C ASN A 158 -11.83 -2.57 3.11
N PRO A 159 -10.56 -2.13 3.09
CA PRO A 159 -10.12 -1.01 2.27
C PRO A 159 -10.25 -1.34 0.78
N LYS A 160 -10.50 -0.31 -0.03
CA LYS A 160 -10.41 -0.40 -1.49
C LYS A 160 -8.97 -0.31 -1.99
N LEU A 161 -8.10 0.31 -1.19
CA LEU A 161 -6.70 0.55 -1.51
C LEU A 161 -5.81 0.23 -0.31
N ILE A 162 -4.73 -0.51 -0.55
CA ILE A 162 -3.63 -0.69 0.40
C ILE A 162 -2.39 0.00 -0.16
N VAL A 163 -1.81 0.87 0.66
CA VAL A 163 -0.55 1.56 0.36
C VAL A 163 0.52 1.02 1.30
N ALA A 164 1.56 0.40 0.76
CA ALA A 164 2.61 -0.27 1.53
C ALA A 164 3.99 0.31 1.23
N ASP A 165 4.64 0.89 2.23
CA ASP A 165 5.99 1.42 2.08
C ASP A 165 7.03 0.38 2.51
N GLU A 166 7.74 -0.20 1.54
CA GLU A 166 8.76 -1.25 1.70
C GLU A 166 8.33 -2.40 2.65
N PRO A 167 7.16 -3.05 2.43
CA PRO A 167 6.59 -4.01 3.39
C PRO A 167 7.43 -5.27 3.62
N THR A 168 8.46 -5.48 2.80
CA THR A 168 9.35 -6.65 2.86
C THR A 168 10.82 -6.29 3.11
N GLY A 169 11.14 -5.00 3.28
CA GLY A 169 12.51 -4.50 3.30
C GLY A 169 13.40 -5.04 4.41
N ASN A 170 12.81 -5.44 5.54
CA ASN A 170 13.53 -5.92 6.73
C ASN A 170 13.30 -7.42 7.01
N LEU A 171 12.86 -8.19 5.99
CA LEU A 171 12.50 -9.59 6.14
C LEU A 171 13.46 -10.48 5.33
N ASP A 172 13.65 -11.72 5.80
CA ASP A 172 14.32 -12.74 5.02
C ASP A 172 13.53 -13.09 3.75
N PRO A 173 14.16 -13.68 2.72
CA PRO A 173 13.52 -13.94 1.43
C PRO A 173 12.23 -14.77 1.50
N ASP A 174 12.19 -15.81 2.35
CA ASP A 174 11.03 -16.71 2.45
C ASP A 174 9.85 -15.99 3.12
N THR A 175 10.12 -15.26 4.19
CA THR A 175 9.13 -14.43 4.86
C THR A 175 8.63 -13.32 3.92
N ALA A 176 9.53 -12.67 3.18
CA ALA A 176 9.17 -11.65 2.20
C ALA A 176 8.23 -12.21 1.12
N ALA A 177 8.53 -13.40 0.57
CA ALA A 177 7.67 -14.09 -0.40
C ALA A 177 6.26 -14.31 0.18
N SER A 178 6.18 -14.84 1.41
CA SER A 178 4.88 -15.09 2.07
C SER A 178 4.07 -13.81 2.33
N ILE A 179 4.72 -12.66 2.56
CA ILE A 179 4.06 -11.36 2.71
C ILE A 179 3.50 -10.88 1.35
N ILE A 180 4.25 -11.06 0.26
CA ILE A 180 3.75 -10.71 -1.08
C ILE A 180 2.55 -11.57 -1.47
N GLU A 181 2.61 -12.89 -1.21
CA GLU A 181 1.49 -13.80 -1.46
C GLU A 181 0.24 -13.38 -0.69
N LEU A 182 0.40 -12.99 0.59
CA LEU A 182 -0.70 -12.48 1.39
C LEU A 182 -1.29 -11.19 0.80
N LEU A 183 -0.45 -10.22 0.39
CA LEU A 183 -0.91 -8.98 -0.24
C LEU A 183 -1.60 -9.24 -1.59
N ARG A 184 -1.09 -10.19 -2.38
CA ARG A 184 -1.74 -10.62 -3.63
C ARG A 184 -3.07 -11.33 -3.40
N HIS A 185 -3.18 -12.12 -2.35
CA HIS A 185 -4.47 -12.72 -1.98
C HIS A 185 -5.50 -11.63 -1.67
N ILE A 186 -5.09 -10.56 -1.00
CA ILE A 186 -5.97 -9.43 -0.69
C ILE A 186 -6.46 -8.73 -1.97
N THR A 187 -5.65 -8.64 -3.05
CA THR A 187 -6.15 -8.06 -4.30
C THR A 187 -7.27 -8.86 -4.94
N GLN A 188 -7.32 -10.18 -4.70
CA GLN A 188 -8.40 -11.03 -5.20
C GLN A 188 -9.76 -10.71 -4.53
N THR A 189 -9.75 -10.01 -3.40
CA THR A 189 -10.97 -9.50 -2.75
C THR A 189 -11.46 -8.17 -3.32
N GLY A 190 -10.74 -7.62 -4.32
CA GLY A 190 -11.06 -6.37 -5.02
C GLY A 190 -10.26 -5.15 -4.56
N ALA A 191 -9.49 -5.23 -3.48
CA ALA A 191 -8.62 -4.14 -3.07
C ALA A 191 -7.43 -3.98 -4.03
N ALA A 192 -7.07 -2.74 -4.39
CA ALA A 192 -5.78 -2.49 -5.03
C ALA A 192 -4.65 -2.48 -4.00
N VAL A 193 -3.46 -2.91 -4.39
CA VAL A 193 -2.25 -2.81 -3.58
C VAL A 193 -1.19 -2.01 -4.34
N ILE A 194 -0.73 -0.91 -3.74
CA ILE A 194 0.40 -0.12 -4.23
C ILE A 194 1.54 -0.26 -3.22
N MET A 195 2.66 -0.84 -3.63
CA MET A 195 3.79 -1.01 -2.74
C MET A 195 5.09 -0.48 -3.31
N THR A 196 5.90 0.13 -2.44
CA THR A 196 7.28 0.45 -2.80
C THR A 196 8.19 -0.76 -2.56
N THR A 197 9.19 -0.93 -3.41
CA THR A 197 10.27 -1.90 -3.18
C THR A 197 11.56 -1.47 -3.88
N HIS A 198 12.68 -1.86 -3.32
CA HIS A 198 13.99 -1.80 -3.98
C HIS A 198 14.43 -3.19 -4.48
N ASN A 199 13.70 -4.26 -4.14
CA ASN A 199 13.98 -5.62 -4.59
C ASN A 199 13.18 -5.95 -5.86
N VAL A 200 13.74 -5.60 -7.00
CA VAL A 200 13.09 -5.81 -8.32
C VAL A 200 12.99 -7.29 -8.72
N LYS A 201 13.83 -8.17 -8.15
CA LYS A 201 13.76 -9.62 -8.45
C LYS A 201 12.44 -10.26 -8.02
N MET A 202 11.73 -9.65 -7.08
CA MET A 202 10.42 -10.13 -6.64
C MET A 202 9.37 -10.01 -7.76
N ILE A 203 9.52 -9.04 -8.66
CA ILE A 203 8.56 -8.77 -9.74
C ILE A 203 8.55 -9.94 -10.75
N ASP A 204 9.71 -10.59 -10.96
CA ASP A 204 9.82 -11.73 -11.87
C ASP A 204 8.94 -12.92 -11.40
N ASN A 205 8.83 -13.10 -10.08
CA ASN A 205 8.01 -14.18 -9.48
C ASN A 205 6.56 -13.75 -9.23
N TYR A 206 6.34 -12.45 -9.05
CA TYR A 206 5.05 -11.86 -8.71
C TYR A 206 4.75 -10.69 -9.65
N PRO A 207 4.37 -10.95 -10.92
CA PRO A 207 4.15 -9.90 -11.92
C PRO A 207 3.03 -8.95 -11.50
N GLY A 208 3.14 -7.69 -11.94
CA GLY A 208 2.19 -6.61 -11.67
C GLY A 208 2.51 -5.38 -12.50
N ILE A 209 1.78 -4.29 -12.29
CA ILE A 209 2.07 -3.00 -12.90
C ILE A 209 3.29 -2.39 -12.21
N VAL A 210 4.22 -1.84 -12.97
CA VAL A 210 5.50 -1.35 -12.45
C VAL A 210 5.74 0.08 -12.86
N TYR A 211 5.80 0.97 -11.87
CA TYR A 211 6.26 2.34 -12.04
C TYR A 211 7.66 2.52 -11.46
N ARG A 212 8.50 3.30 -12.12
CA ARG A 212 9.85 3.63 -11.66
C ARG A 212 9.99 5.09 -11.30
N CYS A 213 10.42 5.37 -10.05
CA CYS A 213 10.88 6.69 -9.65
C CYS A 213 12.35 6.89 -10.09
N ILE A 214 12.59 7.81 -11.01
CA ILE A 214 13.92 8.14 -11.52
C ILE A 214 13.99 9.62 -11.91
N ASP A 215 15.07 10.30 -11.56
CA ASP A 215 15.40 11.68 -11.93
C ASP A 215 14.23 12.67 -11.75
N GLY A 216 13.46 12.52 -10.66
CA GLY A 216 12.34 13.39 -10.35
C GLY A 216 11.06 13.09 -11.14
N HIS A 217 10.95 11.94 -11.78
CA HIS A 217 9.78 11.50 -12.55
C HIS A 217 9.29 10.11 -12.10
N LEU A 218 8.04 9.80 -12.43
CA LEU A 218 7.44 8.49 -12.26
C LEU A 218 7.09 7.93 -13.64
N GLU A 219 7.75 6.85 -14.06
CA GLU A 219 7.61 6.26 -15.39
C GLU A 219 6.94 4.89 -15.30
N ASP A 220 5.94 4.62 -16.15
CA ASP A 220 5.42 3.26 -16.35
C ASP A 220 6.44 2.41 -17.12
N VAL A 221 6.97 1.41 -16.44
CA VAL A 221 7.96 0.47 -16.99
C VAL A 221 7.46 -0.98 -17.01
N THR A 222 6.15 -1.19 -16.89
CA THR A 222 5.49 -2.50 -16.80
C THR A 222 5.95 -3.46 -17.91
N LYS A 223 6.04 -2.98 -19.16
CA LYS A 223 6.49 -3.78 -20.32
C LYS A 223 7.91 -4.34 -20.18
N ASN A 224 8.75 -3.75 -19.34
CA ASN A 224 10.13 -4.19 -19.13
C ASN A 224 10.23 -5.38 -18.17
N TYR A 225 9.21 -5.60 -17.35
CA TYR A 225 9.18 -6.63 -16.28
C TYR A 225 8.26 -7.81 -16.61
N ASN A 226 7.20 -7.61 -17.39
CA ASN A 226 6.23 -8.67 -17.73
C ASN A 226 6.54 -9.32 -19.08
N ARG A 227 7.82 -9.55 -19.43
CA ARG A 227 8.25 -10.13 -20.71
C ARG A 227 7.82 -11.59 -20.95
N SER A 228 7.38 -12.32 -19.95
CA SER A 228 6.99 -13.73 -20.09
C SER A 228 5.63 -13.94 -20.79
N GLU A 229 4.80 -12.91 -20.93
CA GLU A 229 3.49 -13.01 -21.62
C GLU A 229 3.54 -12.62 -23.12
N LEU A 230 4.68 -12.14 -23.63
CA LEU A 230 4.83 -11.62 -24.99
C LEU A 230 5.59 -12.56 -25.96
N SER A 231 5.90 -13.80 -25.54
CA SER A 231 6.72 -14.72 -26.35
C SER A 231 5.94 -15.69 -27.25
N ASP A 232 4.62 -15.54 -27.44
CA ASP A 232 3.81 -16.42 -28.31
C ASP A 232 3.44 -15.80 -29.67
N GLU A 233 4.07 -14.70 -30.09
CA GLU A 233 4.00 -14.31 -31.50
C GLU A 233 5.25 -14.79 -32.23
N GLU A 234 5.20 -16.03 -32.74
CA GLU A 234 6.15 -16.52 -33.73
C GLU A 234 6.12 -15.61 -34.98
N PRO A 235 7.28 -15.22 -35.50
CA PRO A 235 7.31 -14.55 -36.79
C PRO A 235 6.96 -15.60 -37.88
N THR A 236 5.78 -15.48 -38.47
CA THR A 236 5.45 -16.19 -39.71
C THR A 236 6.43 -15.74 -40.79
N ASN A 237 7.41 -16.59 -41.07
CA ASN A 237 8.22 -16.49 -42.28
C ASN A 237 7.33 -16.69 -43.51
N ASN A 238 7.30 -15.69 -44.34
CA ASN A 238 7.12 -15.80 -45.80
C ASN A 238 8.26 -15.17 -46.52
#